data_25d32603865ce7998a252e13533638f4
#
_entry.id   25d32603865ce7998a252e13533638f4
#
_cell.length_a   1.000
_cell.length_b   1.000
_cell.length_c   1.000
_cell.angle_alpha   90.00
_cell.angle_beta   90.00
_cell.angle_gamma   90.00
#
_symmetry.space_group_name_H-M   'P 1'
#
loop_
_entity.id
_entity.type
_entity.pdbx_description
1 polymer ?
#
loop_
_entity_poly.entity_id
_entity_poly.type
_entity_poly.pdbx_seq_one_letter_code
_entity_poly.pdbx_strand_id
1 'polypeptide(L)'
;MKPLRVVICQSDNAGAHVLASSFAPHAHSVHVASSPENLRETILKARAEALILDMEIAPLEEMDRIHREFSDLCIIGIHRLADEEIWAAALNSGASDVCYSSDTASILRSVLNATALTRGTAA
;
A
#
# COMPACT_ATOMS: atom_id res chain seq x y z
N MET A 1 13.99 -15.19 6.67
CA MET A 1 13.29 -14.93 5.46
C MET A 1 11.83 -14.63 5.68
N LYS A 2 11.42 -13.51 5.23
CA LYS A 2 10.08 -13.03 5.51
C LYS A 2 9.26 -12.91 4.27
N PRO A 3 8.24 -13.69 4.14
CA PRO A 3 7.35 -13.54 2.99
C PRO A 3 6.46 -12.32 3.19
N LEU A 4 6.74 -11.28 2.47
CA LEU A 4 5.91 -10.10 2.43
C LEU A 4 4.86 -10.28 1.34
N ARG A 5 3.60 -10.04 1.67
CA ARG A 5 2.52 -10.14 0.71
C ARG A 5 1.94 -8.77 0.48
N VAL A 6 2.01 -8.31 -0.76
CA VAL A 6 1.69 -6.93 -1.11
C VAL A 6 0.58 -6.89 -2.15
N VAL A 7 -0.35 -5.96 -1.96
CA VAL A 7 -1.35 -5.63 -2.98
C VAL A 7 -1.10 -4.19 -3.41
N ILE A 8 -1.05 -3.97 -4.72
CA ILE A 8 -0.87 -2.65 -5.30
C ILE A 8 -2.13 -2.30 -6.05
N CYS A 9 -2.80 -1.23 -5.64
CA CYS A 9 -3.99 -0.74 -6.33
C CYS A 9 -3.62 0.58 -7.01
N GLN A 10 -3.39 0.50 -8.33
CA GLN A 10 -2.94 1.63 -9.12
C GLN A 10 -3.48 1.50 -10.53
N SER A 11 -4.01 2.59 -11.08
CA SER A 11 -4.61 2.56 -12.41
C SER A 11 -3.58 2.60 -13.54
N ASP A 12 -2.41 3.18 -13.28
CA ASP A 12 -1.35 3.26 -14.28
C ASP A 12 -0.63 1.92 -14.36
N ASN A 13 -0.90 1.16 -15.42
CA ASN A 13 -0.33 -0.18 -15.58
C ASN A 13 1.19 -0.18 -15.61
N ALA A 14 1.78 0.80 -16.28
CA ALA A 14 3.23 0.88 -16.37
C ALA A 14 3.84 1.16 -15.00
N GLY A 15 3.27 2.10 -14.27
CA GLY A 15 3.72 2.41 -12.92
C GLY A 15 3.55 1.25 -11.97
N ALA A 16 2.41 0.58 -12.06
CA ALA A 16 2.13 -0.59 -11.22
C ALA A 16 3.15 -1.69 -11.48
N HIS A 17 3.52 -1.88 -12.73
CA HIS A 17 4.48 -2.91 -13.11
C HIS A 17 5.88 -2.62 -12.56
N VAL A 18 6.31 -1.36 -12.67
CA VAL A 18 7.59 -0.94 -12.12
C VAL A 18 7.61 -1.16 -10.62
N LEU A 19 6.53 -0.78 -9.95
CA LEU A 19 6.44 -0.92 -8.51
C LEU A 19 6.44 -2.40 -8.10
N ALA A 20 5.67 -3.22 -8.82
CA ALA A 20 5.64 -4.65 -8.53
C ALA A 20 7.02 -5.29 -8.69
N SER A 21 7.75 -4.88 -9.73
CA SER A 21 9.10 -5.39 -9.95
C SER A 21 10.04 -5.01 -8.81
N SER A 22 9.85 -3.81 -8.26
CA SER A 22 10.67 -3.35 -7.14
C SER A 22 10.43 -4.16 -5.88
N PHE A 23 9.22 -4.63 -5.69
CA PHE A 23 8.89 -5.44 -4.51
C PHE A 23 9.28 -6.91 -4.65
N ALA A 24 9.44 -7.39 -5.89
CA ALA A 24 9.65 -8.81 -6.12
C ALA A 24 10.77 -9.43 -5.28
N PRO A 25 11.94 -8.80 -5.12
CA PRO A 25 13.00 -9.40 -4.30
C PRO A 25 12.66 -9.48 -2.82
N HIS A 26 11.67 -8.72 -2.37
CA HIS A 26 11.33 -8.60 -0.94
C HIS A 26 10.00 -9.25 -0.60
N ALA A 27 9.28 -9.76 -1.59
CA ALA A 27 7.92 -10.20 -1.38
C ALA A 27 7.72 -11.65 -1.77
N HIS A 28 6.87 -12.32 -1.02
CA HIS A 28 6.40 -13.66 -1.37
C HIS A 28 5.43 -13.57 -2.54
N SER A 29 4.60 -12.54 -2.53
CA SER A 29 3.64 -12.33 -3.61
C SER A 29 3.33 -10.85 -3.76
N VAL A 30 3.05 -10.45 -5.00
CA VAL A 30 2.63 -9.09 -5.31
C VAL A 30 1.43 -9.21 -6.24
N HIS A 31 0.31 -8.62 -5.85
CA HIS A 31 -0.91 -8.61 -6.65
C HIS A 31 -1.22 -7.19 -7.05
N VAL A 32 -1.50 -6.97 -8.33
CA VAL A 32 -1.82 -5.65 -8.85
C VAL A 32 -3.29 -5.60 -9.20
N ALA A 33 -3.98 -4.57 -8.69
CA ALA A 33 -5.36 -4.27 -9.03
C ALA A 33 -5.40 -2.90 -9.68
N SER A 34 -6.11 -2.79 -10.80
CA SER A 34 -6.18 -1.52 -11.52
C SER A 34 -7.30 -0.60 -11.03
N SER A 35 -8.15 -1.10 -10.15
CA SER A 35 -9.23 -0.31 -9.59
C SER A 35 -9.51 -0.77 -8.16
N PRO A 36 -10.18 0.06 -7.35
CA PRO A 36 -10.52 -0.36 -5.99
C PRO A 36 -11.67 -1.34 -5.90
N GLU A 37 -12.31 -1.65 -7.03
CA GLU A 37 -13.35 -2.66 -7.05
C GLU A 37 -12.78 -4.00 -6.61
N ASN A 38 -13.48 -4.70 -5.73
CA ASN A 38 -13.07 -5.99 -5.22
C ASN A 38 -11.74 -5.97 -4.47
N LEU A 39 -11.31 -4.77 -4.05
CA LEU A 39 -10.05 -4.64 -3.33
C LEU A 39 -10.06 -5.44 -2.03
N ARG A 40 -11.19 -5.42 -1.34
CA ARG A 40 -11.34 -6.18 -0.11
C ARG A 40 -11.09 -7.68 -0.33
N GLU A 41 -11.67 -8.21 -1.40
CA GLU A 41 -11.48 -9.62 -1.73
C GLU A 41 -10.04 -9.92 -2.10
N THR A 42 -9.40 -9.02 -2.83
CA THR A 42 -8.02 -9.20 -3.21
C THR A 42 -7.11 -9.23 -1.98
N ILE A 43 -7.36 -8.36 -1.03
CA ILE A 43 -6.60 -8.31 0.22
C ILE A 43 -6.77 -9.62 0.98
N LEU A 44 -8.00 -10.10 1.07
CA LEU A 44 -8.28 -11.34 1.78
C LEU A 44 -7.62 -12.54 1.11
N LYS A 45 -7.76 -12.66 -0.19
CA LYS A 45 -7.20 -13.80 -0.92
C LYS A 45 -5.68 -13.81 -0.88
N ALA A 46 -5.08 -12.64 -0.98
CA ALA A 46 -3.64 -12.51 -0.97
C ALA A 46 -3.06 -12.60 0.44
N ARG A 47 -3.90 -12.47 1.45
CA ARG A 47 -3.46 -12.36 2.85
C ARG A 47 -2.44 -11.23 2.96
N ALA A 48 -2.79 -10.09 2.41
CA ALA A 48 -1.88 -8.98 2.27
C ALA A 48 -1.44 -8.42 3.61
N GLU A 49 -0.18 -8.08 3.71
CA GLU A 49 0.37 -7.39 4.86
C GLU A 49 0.56 -5.92 4.56
N ALA A 50 0.60 -5.57 3.28
CA ALA A 50 0.75 -4.19 2.85
C ALA A 50 -0.11 -3.92 1.64
N LEU A 51 -0.66 -2.72 1.59
CA LEU A 51 -1.46 -2.24 0.48
C LEU A 51 -0.88 -0.89 0.04
N ILE A 52 -0.53 -0.80 -1.23
CA ILE A 52 -0.20 0.49 -1.83
C ILE A 52 -1.47 0.95 -2.53
N LEU A 53 -2.03 2.07 -2.09
CA LEU A 53 -3.33 2.53 -2.56
C LEU A 53 -3.21 3.88 -3.25
N ASP A 54 -3.55 3.90 -4.53
CA ASP A 54 -3.55 5.10 -5.34
C ASP A 54 -4.71 5.99 -4.91
N MET A 55 -4.40 7.10 -4.28
CA MET A 55 -5.41 8.00 -3.73
C MET A 55 -6.13 8.78 -4.82
N GLU A 56 -5.66 8.72 -6.05
CA GLU A 56 -6.33 9.38 -7.16
C GLU A 56 -7.49 8.55 -7.72
N ILE A 57 -7.54 7.25 -7.38
CA ILE A 57 -8.63 6.39 -7.83
C ILE A 57 -9.45 5.84 -6.68
N ALA A 58 -9.00 5.99 -5.44
CA ALA A 58 -9.73 5.51 -4.28
C ALA A 58 -9.97 6.66 -3.31
N PRO A 59 -11.22 6.91 -2.91
CA PRO A 59 -11.49 7.99 -1.97
C PRO A 59 -11.00 7.65 -0.56
N LEU A 60 -10.86 8.67 0.26
CA LEU A 60 -10.40 8.50 1.63
C LEU A 60 -11.33 7.59 2.43
N GLU A 61 -12.61 7.61 2.10
CA GLU A 61 -13.58 6.72 2.76
C GLU A 61 -13.26 5.26 2.54
N GLU A 62 -12.74 4.94 1.36
CA GLU A 62 -12.34 3.57 1.07
C GLU A 62 -11.12 3.18 1.90
N MET A 63 -10.15 4.07 2.00
CA MET A 63 -8.98 3.83 2.83
C MET A 63 -9.38 3.61 4.29
N ASP A 64 -10.27 4.46 4.79
CA ASP A 64 -10.74 4.36 6.16
C ASP A 64 -11.46 3.02 6.40
N ARG A 65 -12.30 2.61 5.45
CA ARG A 65 -13.02 1.34 5.56
C ARG A 65 -12.06 0.16 5.59
N ILE A 66 -11.07 0.18 4.72
CA ILE A 66 -10.08 -0.89 4.66
C ILE A 66 -9.28 -0.94 5.97
N HIS A 67 -8.89 0.22 6.48
CA HIS A 67 -8.14 0.28 7.73
C HIS A 67 -8.95 -0.27 8.90
N ARG A 68 -10.24 0.03 8.93
CA ARG A 68 -11.09 -0.48 10.02
C ARG A 68 -11.26 -1.99 9.95
N GLU A 69 -11.36 -2.54 8.76
CA GLU A 69 -11.54 -3.97 8.60
C GLU A 69 -10.23 -4.73 8.76
N PHE A 70 -9.14 -4.16 8.29
CA PHE A 70 -7.82 -4.81 8.34
C PHE A 70 -6.86 -3.95 9.14
N SER A 71 -7.03 -3.92 10.45
CA SER A 71 -6.30 -2.99 11.31
C SER A 71 -4.79 -3.23 11.32
N ASP A 72 -4.35 -4.43 10.99
CA ASP A 72 -2.92 -4.75 10.95
C ASP A 72 -2.30 -4.52 9.59
N LEU A 73 -3.10 -4.17 8.60
CA LEU A 73 -2.62 -3.94 7.25
C LEU A 73 -1.87 -2.62 7.17
N CYS A 74 -0.67 -2.67 6.63
CA CYS A 74 0.09 -1.45 6.36
C CYS A 74 -0.45 -0.82 5.09
N ILE A 75 -0.95 0.40 5.16
CA ILE A 75 -1.49 1.11 4.00
C ILE A 75 -0.57 2.27 3.67
N ILE A 76 -0.04 2.26 2.45
CA ILE A 76 0.76 3.36 1.94
C ILE A 76 -0.05 4.04 0.84
N GLY A 77 -0.42 5.29 1.06
CA GLY A 77 -1.10 6.07 0.04
C GLY A 77 -0.10 6.59 -0.97
N ILE A 78 -0.49 6.62 -2.23
CA ILE A 78 0.35 7.24 -3.26
C ILE A 78 -0.49 8.25 -4.02
N HIS A 79 0.17 9.33 -4.45
CA HIS A 79 -0.48 10.42 -5.15
C HIS A 79 0.59 11.18 -5.91
N ARG A 80 0.24 11.69 -7.10
CA ARG A 80 1.20 12.47 -7.89
C ARG A 80 1.67 13.72 -7.17
N LEU A 81 0.79 14.34 -6.40
CA LEU A 81 1.12 15.57 -5.71
C LEU A 81 1.61 15.37 -4.28
N ALA A 82 1.03 14.40 -3.59
CA ALA A 82 1.42 14.00 -2.23
C ALA A 82 1.83 15.17 -1.34
N ASP A 83 1.07 16.27 -1.40
CA ASP A 83 1.39 17.45 -0.61
C ASP A 83 0.97 17.25 0.85
N GLU A 84 1.23 18.26 1.68
CA GLU A 84 1.00 18.19 3.10
C GLU A 84 -0.47 17.91 3.45
N GLU A 85 -1.38 18.51 2.70
CA GLU A 85 -2.80 18.34 2.93
C GLU A 85 -3.25 16.93 2.63
N ILE A 86 -2.79 16.38 1.51
CA ILE A 86 -3.10 15.00 1.12
C ILE A 86 -2.50 14.04 2.13
N TRP A 87 -1.27 14.31 2.54
CA TRP A 87 -0.56 13.49 3.51
C TRP A 87 -1.31 13.42 4.84
N ALA A 88 -1.71 14.57 5.37
CA ALA A 88 -2.43 14.63 6.63
C ALA A 88 -3.77 13.90 6.56
N ALA A 89 -4.50 14.10 5.46
CA ALA A 89 -5.80 13.46 5.28
C ALA A 89 -5.66 11.93 5.22
N ALA A 90 -4.64 11.45 4.54
CA ALA A 90 -4.41 10.01 4.43
C ALA A 90 -4.05 9.40 5.77
N LEU A 91 -3.16 10.05 6.52
CA LEU A 91 -2.79 9.55 7.84
C LEU A 91 -4.01 9.48 8.76
N ASN A 92 -4.88 10.47 8.69
CA ASN A 92 -6.10 10.48 9.48
C ASN A 92 -7.07 9.37 9.06
N SER A 93 -6.94 8.87 7.85
CA SER A 93 -7.79 7.79 7.34
C SER A 93 -7.17 6.41 7.50
N GLY A 94 -6.00 6.33 8.10
CA GLY A 94 -5.40 5.05 8.44
C GLY A 94 -4.14 4.69 7.67
N ALA A 95 -3.66 5.56 6.78
CA ALA A 95 -2.42 5.28 6.08
C ALA A 95 -1.23 5.36 7.03
N SER A 96 -0.27 4.48 6.84
CA SER A 96 0.98 4.53 7.59
C SER A 96 1.91 5.59 7.04
N ASP A 97 1.82 5.86 5.75
CA ASP A 97 2.64 6.87 5.10
C ASP A 97 2.03 7.23 3.75
N VAL A 98 2.54 8.29 3.14
CA VAL A 98 2.11 8.73 1.82
C VAL A 98 3.36 9.09 1.02
N CYS A 99 3.40 8.64 -0.22
CA CYS A 99 4.54 8.88 -1.10
C CYS A 99 4.07 9.40 -2.45
N TYR A 100 4.98 10.04 -3.18
CA TYR A 100 4.71 10.38 -4.58
C TYR A 100 4.58 9.10 -5.37
N SER A 101 3.63 9.06 -6.30
CA SER A 101 3.36 7.85 -7.11
C SER A 101 4.59 7.37 -7.87
N SER A 102 5.47 8.29 -8.26
CA SER A 102 6.66 7.96 -9.05
C SER A 102 7.87 7.62 -8.21
N ASP A 103 7.78 7.78 -6.88
CA ASP A 103 8.94 7.58 -6.02
C ASP A 103 8.95 6.15 -5.48
N THR A 104 9.31 5.23 -6.36
CA THR A 104 9.30 3.80 -6.07
C THR A 104 10.18 3.46 -4.87
N ALA A 105 11.34 4.09 -4.75
CA ALA A 105 12.26 3.80 -3.66
C ALA A 105 11.65 4.16 -2.30
N SER A 106 10.98 5.31 -2.23
CA SER A 106 10.34 5.71 -0.98
C SER A 106 9.17 4.81 -0.62
N ILE A 107 8.40 4.40 -1.63
CA ILE A 107 7.27 3.50 -1.41
C ILE A 107 7.78 2.17 -0.83
N LEU A 108 8.79 1.61 -1.43
CA LEU A 108 9.37 0.36 -0.96
C LEU A 108 9.90 0.51 0.46
N ARG A 109 10.64 1.58 0.72
CA ARG A 109 11.20 1.83 2.05
C ARG A 109 10.10 1.97 3.10
N SER A 110 9.03 2.70 2.77
CA SER A 110 7.93 2.90 3.72
C SER A 110 7.25 1.58 4.07
N VAL A 111 7.03 0.72 3.07
CA VAL A 111 6.41 -0.58 3.32
C VAL A 111 7.33 -1.44 4.18
N LEU A 112 8.61 -1.51 3.84
CA LEU A 112 9.54 -2.35 4.58
C LEU A 112 9.68 -1.89 6.02
N ASN A 113 9.74 -0.57 6.23
CA ASN A 113 9.85 -0.04 7.59
C ASN A 113 8.58 -0.32 8.40
N ALA A 114 7.42 -0.09 7.83
CA ALA A 114 6.17 -0.28 8.55
C ALA A 114 5.93 -1.75 8.87
N THR A 115 6.20 -2.65 7.93
CA THR A 115 6.00 -4.07 8.18
C THR A 115 7.07 -4.63 9.12
N ALA A 116 8.26 -4.08 9.10
CA ALA A 116 9.29 -4.48 10.05
C ALA A 116 8.89 -4.11 11.47
N LEU A 117 8.30 -2.94 11.66
CA LEU A 117 7.82 -2.53 12.98
C LEU A 117 6.76 -3.49 13.50
N THR A 118 5.86 -3.91 12.64
CA THR A 118 4.78 -4.82 13.02
C THR A 118 5.30 -6.22 13.35
N ARG A 119 6.29 -6.68 12.60
CA ARG A 119 6.75 -8.07 12.69
C ARG A 119 8.01 -8.19 13.54
N GLY A 120 8.90 -7.20 13.41
CA GLY A 120 10.19 -7.26 14.06
C GLY A 120 10.15 -7.09 15.54
N THR A 121 9.09 -6.49 16.04
CA THR A 121 8.96 -6.28 17.47
C THR A 121 8.93 -7.57 18.26
N ALA A 122 8.65 -8.66 17.57
CA ALA A 122 8.67 -9.96 18.21
C ALA A 122 10.06 -10.36 18.67
N ALA A 123 11.05 -9.75 18.10
CA ALA A 123 12.42 -10.10 18.43
C ALA A 123 12.82 -9.59 19.83
#